data_34f8b9a1c9ca6e908525d34481605efc
#
_entry.id   34f8b9a1c9ca6e908525d34481605efc
#
_cell.length_a   1.000
_cell.length_b   1.000
_cell.length_c   1.000
_cell.angle_alpha   90.00
_cell.angle_beta   90.00
_cell.angle_gamma   90.00
#
_symmetry.space_group_name_H-M   'P 1'
#
loop_
_entity.id
_entity.type
_entity.pdbx_description
1 polymer ?
#
loop_
_entity_poly.entity_id
_entity_poly.type
_entity_poly.pdbx_seq_one_letter_code
_entity_poly.pdbx_strand_id
1 'polypeptide(L)'
;MPKKSINDIRVPTYDDLFTNEEQRQEAKLEKIMEVPVEDIQEFKNHPFRVRNDEQMSELVKSVSENGILVPVLVRPHPNGHGYEMISGHRRMNAAMVNGQEKIQAIVRELTDDQATIIMVDSNIQRENILPTERGFAYKLKLDAMKHQGKRSDITSTQVGQKLKNKYSIEQLAEDVGNTRTQIQRFIRLTELVEPLRDMVDGIRSDGKKIAFNPAVELSYLSKENQQLVVKNIEAVSYTHLRAHETEAD
;
A
#
# COMPACT_ATOMS: atom_id res chain seq x y z
N MET A 1 -21.17 -24.44 -40.68
CA MET A 1 -20.99 -24.70 -39.24
C MET A 1 -19.70 -25.50 -39.05
N PRO A 2 -18.64 -25.01 -38.43
CA PRO A 2 -17.42 -25.78 -38.21
C PRO A 2 -17.67 -26.82 -37.10
N LYS A 3 -17.29 -28.08 -37.37
CA LYS A 3 -17.34 -29.19 -36.41
C LYS A 3 -16.30 -28.92 -35.32
N LYS A 4 -16.75 -28.87 -34.05
CA LYS A 4 -15.86 -28.87 -32.90
C LYS A 4 -15.04 -30.15 -32.89
N SER A 5 -13.71 -30.02 -32.82
CA SER A 5 -12.79 -31.13 -32.69
C SER A 5 -12.92 -31.79 -31.34
N ILE A 6 -12.85 -33.12 -31.29
CA ILE A 6 -12.91 -33.94 -30.08
C ILE A 6 -11.71 -33.65 -29.13
N ASN A 7 -10.68 -32.97 -29.62
CA ASN A 7 -9.48 -32.60 -28.84
C ASN A 7 -9.68 -31.42 -27.83
N ASP A 8 -10.84 -30.76 -27.85
CA ASP A 8 -11.15 -29.67 -26.90
C ASP A 8 -11.87 -30.13 -25.61
N ILE A 9 -12.09 -31.43 -25.46
CA ILE A 9 -12.67 -31.99 -24.24
C ILE A 9 -11.52 -32.25 -23.26
N ARG A 10 -11.32 -31.30 -22.32
CA ARG A 10 -10.44 -31.51 -21.16
C ARG A 10 -11.03 -32.61 -20.29
N VAL A 11 -10.50 -33.82 -20.42
CA VAL A 11 -10.87 -34.94 -19.54
C VAL A 11 -10.36 -34.58 -18.15
N PRO A 12 -11.22 -34.54 -17.11
CA PRO A 12 -10.75 -34.29 -15.75
C PRO A 12 -9.73 -35.36 -15.38
N THR A 13 -8.65 -34.95 -14.75
CA THR A 13 -7.63 -35.88 -14.22
C THR A 13 -8.22 -36.71 -13.08
N TYR A 14 -7.61 -37.88 -12.80
CA TYR A 14 -8.05 -38.76 -11.71
C TYR A 14 -8.16 -38.00 -10.38
N ASP A 15 -7.26 -37.07 -10.10
CA ASP A 15 -7.26 -36.21 -8.92
C ASP A 15 -8.46 -35.23 -8.91
N ASP A 16 -8.94 -34.77 -10.07
CA ASP A 16 -10.11 -33.88 -10.16
C ASP A 16 -11.43 -34.61 -9.82
N LEU A 17 -11.48 -35.93 -10.00
CA LEU A 17 -12.68 -36.74 -9.76
C LEU A 17 -12.78 -37.27 -8.34
N PHE A 18 -11.66 -37.41 -7.62
CA PHE A 18 -11.62 -38.05 -6.30
C PHE A 18 -11.21 -37.10 -5.17
N THR A 19 -10.97 -35.81 -5.45
CA THR A 19 -10.73 -34.84 -4.39
C THR A 19 -12.04 -34.55 -3.68
N ASN A 20 -12.17 -35.04 -2.44
CA ASN A 20 -13.32 -34.76 -1.57
C ASN A 20 -13.46 -33.24 -1.37
N GLU A 21 -14.71 -32.76 -1.17
CA GLU A 21 -14.97 -31.35 -0.82
C GLU A 21 -14.18 -30.91 0.42
N GLU A 22 -13.94 -31.79 1.36
CA GLU A 22 -13.08 -31.58 2.54
C GLU A 22 -11.64 -31.28 2.14
N GLN A 23 -11.04 -32.01 1.23
CA GLN A 23 -9.68 -31.75 0.73
C GLN A 23 -9.60 -30.46 -0.10
N ARG A 24 -10.68 -30.10 -0.80
CA ARG A 24 -10.77 -28.80 -1.49
C ARG A 24 -10.92 -27.65 -0.50
N GLN A 25 -11.58 -27.86 0.63
CA GLN A 25 -11.68 -26.91 1.71
C GLN A 25 -10.37 -26.79 2.49
N GLU A 26 -9.70 -27.91 2.78
CA GLU A 26 -8.36 -27.92 3.40
C GLU A 26 -7.28 -27.27 2.51
N ALA A 27 -7.34 -27.46 1.18
CA ALA A 27 -6.46 -26.77 0.25
C ALA A 27 -6.71 -25.26 0.16
N LYS A 28 -7.92 -24.80 0.58
CA LYS A 28 -8.26 -23.38 0.72
C LYS A 28 -7.92 -22.79 2.09
N LEU A 29 -7.61 -23.62 3.08
CA LEU A 29 -7.15 -23.16 4.39
C LEU A 29 -5.77 -22.50 4.22
N GLU A 30 -5.66 -21.33 4.78
CA GLU A 30 -4.40 -20.58 4.79
C GLU A 30 -3.34 -21.36 5.55
N LYS A 31 -2.32 -21.83 4.84
CA LYS A 31 -1.20 -22.55 5.45
C LYS A 31 -0.17 -21.56 5.93
N ILE A 32 0.16 -21.63 7.23
CA ILE A 32 1.30 -20.94 7.79
C ILE A 32 2.55 -21.73 7.41
N MET A 33 3.49 -21.05 6.77
CA MET A 33 4.76 -21.64 6.34
C MET A 33 5.92 -20.83 6.89
N GLU A 34 7.06 -21.48 7.12
CA GLU A 34 8.32 -20.79 7.36
C GLU A 34 8.94 -20.39 6.03
N VAL A 35 9.14 -19.08 5.84
CA VAL A 35 9.71 -18.52 4.61
C VAL A 35 11.03 -17.83 4.95
N PRO A 36 12.12 -18.07 4.18
CA PRO A 36 13.37 -17.35 4.36
C PRO A 36 13.16 -15.86 4.16
N VAL A 37 13.73 -15.04 5.05
CA VAL A 37 13.59 -13.57 4.98
C VAL A 37 14.21 -13.02 3.70
N GLU A 38 15.30 -13.62 3.22
CA GLU A 38 15.99 -13.26 1.98
C GLU A 38 15.15 -13.46 0.71
N ASP A 39 14.17 -14.39 0.76
CA ASP A 39 13.26 -14.66 -0.36
C ASP A 39 12.07 -13.70 -0.41
N ILE A 40 11.91 -12.82 0.59
CA ILE A 40 10.79 -11.89 0.67
C ILE A 40 11.20 -10.51 0.19
N GLN A 41 10.58 -10.05 -0.88
CA GLN A 41 10.78 -8.71 -1.44
C GLN A 41 9.66 -7.76 -0.99
N GLU A 42 9.98 -6.47 -0.93
CA GLU A 42 8.98 -5.45 -0.64
C GLU A 42 7.96 -5.31 -1.78
N PHE A 43 6.70 -4.99 -1.41
CA PHE A 43 5.65 -4.72 -2.38
C PHE A 43 5.98 -3.47 -3.21
N LYS A 44 5.87 -3.61 -4.53
CA LYS A 44 6.12 -2.51 -5.46
C LYS A 44 5.21 -1.32 -5.15
N ASN A 45 5.81 -0.13 -5.05
CA ASN A 45 5.10 1.13 -4.76
C ASN A 45 4.38 1.15 -3.40
N HIS A 46 4.93 0.47 -2.38
CA HIS A 46 4.40 0.50 -1.02
C HIS A 46 4.43 1.94 -0.46
N PRO A 47 3.28 2.56 -0.14
CA PRO A 47 3.24 3.98 0.23
C PRO A 47 3.63 4.26 1.67
N PHE A 48 3.57 3.23 2.54
CA PHE A 48 3.77 3.38 3.99
C PHE A 48 5.23 3.16 4.37
N ARG A 49 5.82 4.12 5.06
CA ARG A 49 7.21 4.03 5.53
C ARG A 49 7.30 3.22 6.83
N VAL A 50 8.29 2.35 6.94
CA VAL A 50 8.67 1.74 8.22
C VAL A 50 9.49 2.77 8.99
N ARG A 51 8.99 3.19 10.16
CA ARG A 51 9.67 4.16 11.02
C ARG A 51 10.40 3.44 12.14
N ASN A 52 11.60 3.91 12.44
CA ASN A 52 12.35 3.49 13.62
C ASN A 52 11.94 4.38 14.80
N ASP A 53 10.74 4.14 15.32
CA ASP A 53 10.16 4.80 16.49
C ASP A 53 10.27 3.89 17.74
N GLU A 54 9.86 4.42 18.89
CA GLU A 54 9.85 3.67 20.16
C GLU A 54 9.04 2.38 20.05
N GLN A 55 7.88 2.43 19.37
CA GLN A 55 7.05 1.25 19.09
C GLN A 55 7.78 0.19 18.24
N MET A 56 8.71 0.61 17.37
CA MET A 56 9.54 -0.33 16.62
C MET A 56 10.55 -1.01 17.54
N SER A 57 11.15 -0.29 18.45
CA SER A 57 12.09 -0.83 19.43
C SER A 57 11.42 -1.84 20.37
N GLU A 58 10.20 -1.53 20.82
CA GLU A 58 9.37 -2.46 21.61
C GLU A 58 9.02 -3.72 20.82
N LEU A 59 8.68 -3.56 19.52
CA LEU A 59 8.37 -4.69 18.64
C LEU A 59 9.60 -5.59 18.43
N VAL A 60 10.79 -5.01 18.21
CA VAL A 60 12.06 -5.76 18.10
C VAL A 60 12.31 -6.59 19.35
N LYS A 61 12.12 -5.99 20.53
CA LYS A 61 12.27 -6.70 21.82
C LYS A 61 11.24 -7.82 21.95
N SER A 62 9.98 -7.54 21.66
CA SER A 62 8.91 -8.55 21.73
C SER A 62 9.18 -9.73 20.77
N VAL A 63 9.65 -9.45 19.54
CA VAL A 63 9.99 -10.49 18.55
C VAL A 63 11.22 -11.29 19.01
N SER A 64 12.18 -10.66 19.71
CA SER A 64 13.34 -11.36 20.28
C SER A 64 12.93 -12.34 21.39
N GLU A 65 11.95 -11.96 22.23
CA GLU A 65 11.52 -12.76 23.38
C GLU A 65 10.51 -13.85 23.00
N ASN A 66 9.57 -13.55 22.11
CA ASN A 66 8.39 -14.38 21.85
C ASN A 66 8.30 -14.88 20.39
N GLY A 67 9.22 -14.46 19.52
CA GLY A 67 9.12 -14.69 18.08
C GLY A 67 7.99 -13.87 17.43
N ILE A 68 7.66 -14.20 16.19
CA ILE A 68 6.55 -13.59 15.46
C ILE A 68 5.26 -14.35 15.79
N LEU A 69 4.44 -13.82 16.68
CA LEU A 69 3.16 -14.44 17.09
C LEU A 69 2.09 -14.40 16.00
N VAL A 70 2.08 -13.36 15.18
CA VAL A 70 1.13 -13.20 14.07
C VAL A 70 1.89 -13.29 12.76
N PRO A 71 1.62 -14.29 11.91
CA PRO A 71 2.34 -14.48 10.65
C PRO A 71 2.24 -13.26 9.74
N VAL A 72 3.25 -13.01 8.93
CA VAL A 72 3.19 -12.01 7.86
C VAL A 72 2.38 -12.54 6.68
N LEU A 73 1.82 -11.67 5.85
CA LEU A 73 1.12 -12.06 4.64
C LEU A 73 1.99 -11.78 3.42
N VAL A 74 2.22 -12.82 2.63
CA VAL A 74 2.99 -12.74 1.39
C VAL A 74 2.23 -13.38 0.23
N ARG A 75 2.64 -13.08 -0.99
CA ARG A 75 2.21 -13.81 -2.19
C ARG A 75 3.44 -14.33 -2.95
N PRO A 76 3.31 -15.37 -3.79
CA PRO A 76 4.36 -15.72 -4.74
C PRO A 76 4.70 -14.49 -5.60
N HIS A 77 6.00 -14.24 -5.77
CA HIS A 77 6.43 -13.08 -6.54
C HIS A 77 6.04 -13.26 -8.03
N PRO A 78 5.48 -12.23 -8.70
CA PRO A 78 5.04 -12.34 -10.10
C PRO A 78 6.13 -12.76 -11.08
N ASN A 79 7.40 -12.52 -10.75
CA ASN A 79 8.55 -12.94 -11.57
C ASN A 79 8.94 -14.41 -11.36
N GLY A 80 8.21 -15.17 -10.54
CA GLY A 80 8.42 -16.62 -10.35
C GLY A 80 9.49 -17.01 -9.34
N HIS A 81 10.15 -16.06 -8.67
CA HIS A 81 11.17 -16.35 -7.65
C HIS A 81 10.87 -15.60 -6.35
N GLY A 82 10.78 -16.38 -5.24
CA GLY A 82 10.52 -15.83 -3.90
C GLY A 82 9.09 -15.33 -3.70
N TYR A 83 8.94 -14.43 -2.76
CA TYR A 83 7.66 -13.92 -2.30
C TYR A 83 7.67 -12.39 -2.28
N GLU A 84 6.50 -11.78 -2.40
CA GLU A 84 6.28 -10.36 -2.25
C GLU A 84 5.47 -10.09 -0.98
N MET A 85 5.94 -9.18 -0.13
CA MET A 85 5.33 -8.82 1.15
C MET A 85 4.07 -7.99 0.95
N ILE A 86 2.93 -8.48 1.42
CA ILE A 86 1.66 -7.74 1.36
C ILE A 86 1.37 -7.02 2.68
N SER A 87 1.59 -7.70 3.80
CA SER A 87 1.37 -7.11 5.13
C SER A 87 2.32 -7.70 6.17
N GLY A 88 2.82 -6.85 7.07
CA GLY A 88 3.70 -7.26 8.14
C GLY A 88 5.12 -6.70 8.05
N HIS A 89 5.38 -5.65 7.26
CA HIS A 89 6.70 -5.02 7.07
C HIS A 89 7.43 -4.70 8.39
N ARG A 90 6.72 -4.20 9.42
CA ARG A 90 7.34 -3.94 10.72
C ARG A 90 7.81 -5.23 11.41
N ARG A 91 7.03 -6.32 11.32
CA ARG A 91 7.39 -7.64 11.87
C ARG A 91 8.59 -8.24 11.15
N MET A 92 8.62 -8.13 9.81
CA MET A 92 9.76 -8.55 9.02
C MET A 92 11.02 -7.75 9.39
N ASN A 93 10.91 -6.42 9.50
CA ASN A 93 12.04 -5.58 9.92
C ASN A 93 12.53 -5.96 11.33
N ALA A 94 11.63 -6.20 12.29
CA ALA A 94 12.01 -6.66 13.63
C ALA A 94 12.72 -8.03 13.60
N ALA A 95 12.29 -8.96 12.76
CA ALA A 95 12.94 -10.25 12.56
C ALA A 95 14.34 -10.09 11.98
N MET A 96 14.51 -9.22 10.98
CA MET A 96 15.82 -8.91 10.37
C MET A 96 16.79 -8.32 11.40
N VAL A 97 16.33 -7.36 12.23
CA VAL A 97 17.15 -6.76 13.29
C VAL A 97 17.59 -7.81 14.31
N ASN A 98 16.74 -8.80 14.60
CA ASN A 98 17.05 -9.92 15.50
C ASN A 98 17.85 -11.05 14.83
N GLY A 99 18.23 -10.94 13.55
CA GLY A 99 19.01 -11.93 12.83
C GLY A 99 18.24 -13.24 12.54
N GLN A 100 16.92 -13.19 12.49
CA GLN A 100 16.10 -14.36 12.14
C GLN A 100 16.23 -14.66 10.63
N GLU A 101 16.61 -15.88 10.29
CA GLU A 101 16.76 -16.31 8.89
C GLU A 101 15.41 -16.62 8.25
N LYS A 102 14.41 -17.03 9.04
CA LYS A 102 13.07 -17.44 8.58
C LYS A 102 12.00 -16.77 9.42
N ILE A 103 10.85 -16.52 8.81
CA ILE A 103 9.67 -15.99 9.48
C ILE A 103 8.42 -16.78 9.10
N GLN A 104 7.44 -16.79 10.02
CA GLN A 104 6.15 -17.38 9.75
C GLN A 104 5.35 -16.47 8.81
N ALA A 105 4.89 -17.04 7.69
CA ALA A 105 4.14 -16.33 6.66
C ALA A 105 2.90 -17.13 6.23
N ILE A 106 1.83 -16.41 5.93
CA ILE A 106 0.68 -16.91 5.20
C ILE A 106 0.93 -16.60 3.73
N VAL A 107 0.98 -17.65 2.90
CA VAL A 107 1.15 -17.49 1.45
C VAL A 107 -0.21 -17.53 0.77
N ARG A 108 -0.59 -16.47 0.07
CA ARG A 108 -1.82 -16.38 -0.74
C ARG A 108 -1.50 -16.07 -2.19
N GLU A 109 -2.17 -16.76 -3.10
CA GLU A 109 -2.17 -16.36 -4.50
C GLU A 109 -3.10 -15.17 -4.70
N LEU A 110 -2.52 -14.01 -4.98
CA LEU A 110 -3.22 -12.74 -5.13
C LEU A 110 -2.83 -12.08 -6.44
N THR A 111 -3.82 -11.51 -7.14
CA THR A 111 -3.54 -10.59 -8.25
C THR A 111 -2.95 -9.29 -7.72
N ASP A 112 -2.35 -8.46 -8.59
CA ASP A 112 -1.78 -7.17 -8.20
C ASP A 112 -2.82 -6.25 -7.57
N ASP A 113 -4.04 -6.22 -8.12
CA ASP A 113 -5.13 -5.41 -7.59
C ASP A 113 -5.59 -5.90 -6.20
N GLN A 114 -5.72 -7.22 -6.01
CA GLN A 114 -6.09 -7.82 -4.71
C GLN A 114 -5.02 -7.56 -3.65
N ALA A 115 -3.75 -7.76 -4.02
CA ALA A 115 -2.62 -7.51 -3.14
C ALA A 115 -2.55 -6.03 -2.73
N THR A 116 -2.76 -5.10 -3.68
CA THR A 116 -2.81 -3.66 -3.41
C THR A 116 -3.93 -3.30 -2.44
N ILE A 117 -5.15 -3.83 -2.63
CA ILE A 117 -6.29 -3.55 -1.74
C ILE A 117 -6.01 -4.06 -0.34
N ILE A 118 -5.55 -5.31 -0.18
CA ILE A 118 -5.24 -5.89 1.13
C ILE A 118 -4.12 -5.12 1.84
N MET A 119 -3.06 -4.75 1.10
CA MET A 119 -1.95 -3.96 1.62
C MET A 119 -2.44 -2.62 2.16
N VAL A 120 -3.28 -1.91 1.40
CA VAL A 120 -3.83 -0.63 1.83
C VAL A 120 -4.75 -0.82 3.04
N ASP A 121 -5.68 -1.77 3.01
CA ASP A 121 -6.65 -2.00 4.09
C ASP A 121 -5.98 -2.38 5.41
N SER A 122 -4.91 -3.18 5.35
CA SER A 122 -4.14 -3.56 6.54
C SER A 122 -3.37 -2.40 7.20
N ASN A 123 -3.18 -1.29 6.48
CA ASN A 123 -2.41 -0.14 6.95
C ASN A 123 -3.26 1.10 7.22
N ILE A 124 -4.40 1.27 6.52
CA ILE A 124 -5.19 2.51 6.53
C ILE A 124 -5.82 2.83 7.89
N GLN A 125 -5.99 1.81 8.74
CA GLN A 125 -6.55 1.93 10.09
C GLN A 125 -5.51 2.31 11.16
N ARG A 126 -4.24 2.46 10.78
CA ARG A 126 -3.20 2.90 11.73
C ARG A 126 -3.43 4.35 12.14
N GLU A 127 -3.27 4.66 13.41
CA GLU A 127 -3.48 6.00 13.98
C GLU A 127 -2.53 7.05 13.39
N ASN A 128 -1.28 6.68 13.11
CA ASN A 128 -0.18 7.58 12.76
C ASN A 128 0.24 7.52 11.28
N ILE A 129 -0.73 7.49 10.34
CA ILE A 129 -0.43 7.57 8.91
C ILE A 129 -0.19 9.02 8.50
N LEU A 130 0.91 9.27 7.80
CA LEU A 130 1.20 10.60 7.26
C LEU A 130 0.14 11.04 6.24
N PRO A 131 -0.14 12.34 6.13
CA PRO A 131 -1.13 12.86 5.17
C PRO A 131 -0.85 12.44 3.73
N THR A 132 0.41 12.46 3.29
CA THR A 132 0.77 12.07 1.92
C THR A 132 0.72 10.57 1.73
N GLU A 133 1.15 9.76 2.71
CA GLU A 133 1.00 8.29 2.68
C GLU A 133 -0.47 7.90 2.52
N ARG A 134 -1.37 8.56 3.27
CA ARG A 134 -2.82 8.36 3.16
C ARG A 134 -3.33 8.71 1.76
N GLY A 135 -2.84 9.81 1.17
CA GLY A 135 -3.17 10.20 -0.19
C GLY A 135 -2.76 9.16 -1.23
N PHE A 136 -1.53 8.65 -1.16
CA PHE A 136 -1.03 7.59 -2.04
C PHE A 136 -1.80 6.29 -1.84
N ALA A 137 -2.11 5.91 -0.61
CA ALA A 137 -2.88 4.71 -0.29
C ALA A 137 -4.29 4.77 -0.91
N TYR A 138 -5.00 5.90 -0.77
CA TYR A 138 -6.31 6.08 -1.39
C TYR A 138 -6.24 6.03 -2.92
N LYS A 139 -5.23 6.66 -3.53
CA LYS A 139 -5.02 6.62 -4.98
C LYS A 139 -4.81 5.18 -5.47
N LEU A 140 -3.91 4.43 -4.83
CA LEU A 140 -3.61 3.04 -5.18
C LEU A 140 -4.85 2.13 -5.02
N LYS A 141 -5.57 2.22 -3.89
CA LYS A 141 -6.78 1.42 -3.67
C LYS A 141 -7.85 1.73 -4.70
N LEU A 142 -8.07 3.02 -5.00
CA LEU A 142 -9.06 3.45 -5.99
C LEU A 142 -8.73 2.94 -7.40
N ASP A 143 -7.45 2.96 -7.78
CA ASP A 143 -7.01 2.48 -9.09
C ASP A 143 -7.13 0.95 -9.19
N ALA A 144 -6.75 0.21 -8.15
CA ALA A 144 -6.93 -1.24 -8.07
C ALA A 144 -8.41 -1.65 -8.15
N MET A 145 -9.31 -0.95 -7.43
CA MET A 145 -10.75 -1.19 -7.49
C MET A 145 -11.32 -0.97 -8.89
N LYS A 146 -10.88 0.09 -9.60
CA LYS A 146 -11.29 0.37 -11.00
C LYS A 146 -10.84 -0.72 -11.97
N HIS A 147 -9.64 -1.29 -11.78
CA HIS A 147 -9.14 -2.38 -12.62
C HIS A 147 -9.95 -3.66 -12.43
N GLN A 148 -10.30 -4.00 -11.20
CA GLN A 148 -11.16 -5.16 -10.90
C GLN A 148 -12.55 -5.02 -11.53
N GLY A 149 -13.15 -3.82 -11.48
CA GLY A 149 -14.43 -3.54 -12.13
C GLY A 149 -14.40 -3.75 -13.64
N LYS A 150 -13.31 -3.39 -14.32
CA LYS A 150 -13.15 -3.61 -15.76
C LYS A 150 -13.03 -5.09 -16.16
N ARG A 151 -12.40 -5.92 -15.32
CA ARG A 151 -12.25 -7.37 -15.59
C ARG A 151 -13.58 -8.13 -15.50
N SER A 152 -14.47 -7.73 -14.59
CA SER A 152 -15.81 -8.35 -14.47
C SER A 152 -16.75 -8.01 -15.65
N ASP A 153 -16.50 -6.90 -16.34
CA ASP A 153 -17.32 -6.44 -17.48
C ASP A 153 -17.13 -7.27 -18.78
N ILE A 154 -16.03 -8.04 -18.88
CA ILE A 154 -15.74 -8.85 -20.09
C ILE A 154 -16.65 -10.11 -20.14
N THR A 155 -17.24 -10.51 -19.01
CA THR A 155 -18.04 -11.73 -18.88
C THR A 155 -19.55 -11.51 -18.81
N SER A 156 -20.06 -10.27 -18.78
CA SER A 156 -21.50 -10.00 -18.62
C SER A 156 -22.10 -9.14 -19.74
N THR A 157 -23.05 -9.72 -20.42
CA THR A 157 -23.93 -9.13 -21.46
C THR A 157 -24.73 -7.93 -20.91
N GLN A 158 -24.81 -6.87 -21.73
CA GLN A 158 -25.75 -5.73 -21.85
C GLN A 158 -26.63 -5.21 -20.67
N VAL A 159 -26.86 -5.93 -19.59
CA VAL A 159 -27.60 -5.46 -18.40
C VAL A 159 -26.67 -4.71 -17.42
N GLY A 160 -25.36 -4.82 -17.56
CA GLY A 160 -24.33 -4.31 -16.63
C GLY A 160 -23.98 -2.83 -16.76
N GLN A 161 -24.49 -2.07 -17.74
CA GLN A 161 -24.04 -0.69 -17.96
C GLN A 161 -24.39 0.30 -16.83
N LYS A 162 -25.41 0.01 -16.02
CA LYS A 162 -25.75 0.84 -14.83
C LYS A 162 -25.01 0.47 -13.54
N LEU A 163 -24.34 -0.68 -13.49
CA LEU A 163 -23.50 -1.11 -12.37
C LEU A 163 -22.04 -0.66 -12.51
N LYS A 164 -21.66 -0.09 -13.65
CA LYS A 164 -20.29 0.26 -14.06
C LYS A 164 -19.57 1.31 -13.20
N ASN A 165 -20.27 2.03 -12.33
CA ASN A 165 -19.68 3.09 -11.49
C ASN A 165 -19.69 2.77 -9.99
N LYS A 166 -19.90 1.53 -9.59
CA LYS A 166 -20.04 1.19 -8.17
C LYS A 166 -18.69 1.11 -7.41
N TYR A 167 -17.57 1.05 -8.14
CA TYR A 167 -16.23 1.21 -7.56
C TYR A 167 -15.81 2.68 -7.65
N SER A 168 -16.54 3.49 -6.93
CA SER A 168 -16.39 4.93 -6.93
C SER A 168 -15.66 5.39 -5.67
N ILE A 169 -15.26 6.65 -5.66
CA ILE A 169 -14.74 7.30 -4.46
C ILE A 169 -15.74 7.20 -3.30
N GLU A 170 -17.04 7.10 -3.59
CA GLU A 170 -18.10 6.92 -2.60
C GLU A 170 -17.93 5.62 -1.83
N GLN A 171 -17.68 4.50 -2.51
CA GLN A 171 -17.45 3.23 -1.83
C GLN A 171 -16.17 3.25 -0.99
N LEU A 172 -15.08 3.81 -1.53
CA LEU A 172 -13.86 4.00 -0.76
C LEU A 172 -14.12 4.87 0.48
N ALA A 173 -14.97 5.90 0.34
CA ALA A 173 -15.34 6.78 1.44
C ALA A 173 -16.09 6.07 2.57
N GLU A 174 -17.03 5.19 2.21
CA GLU A 174 -17.74 4.33 3.15
C GLU A 174 -16.79 3.35 3.85
N ASP A 175 -15.92 2.66 3.09
CA ASP A 175 -14.97 1.68 3.61
C ASP A 175 -14.02 2.27 4.67
N VAL A 176 -13.58 3.52 4.48
CA VAL A 176 -12.59 4.17 5.35
C VAL A 176 -13.19 5.19 6.34
N GLY A 177 -14.52 5.35 6.35
CA GLY A 177 -15.20 6.28 7.24
C GLY A 177 -14.90 7.75 6.98
N ASN A 178 -14.59 8.13 5.73
CA ASN A 178 -14.28 9.49 5.32
C ASN A 178 -15.29 10.01 4.30
N THR A 179 -15.32 11.33 4.09
CA THR A 179 -16.14 11.91 3.02
C THR A 179 -15.41 11.84 1.67
N ARG A 180 -16.17 11.75 0.57
CA ARG A 180 -15.64 11.85 -0.80
C ARG A 180 -14.68 13.04 -0.98
N THR A 181 -15.08 14.20 -0.47
CA THR A 181 -14.27 15.43 -0.57
C THR A 181 -12.95 15.30 0.16
N GLN A 182 -12.93 14.69 1.36
CA GLN A 182 -11.70 14.46 2.11
C GLN A 182 -10.76 13.54 1.36
N ILE A 183 -11.28 12.42 0.81
CA ILE A 183 -10.47 11.49 0.02
C ILE A 183 -9.85 12.18 -1.20
N GLN A 184 -10.63 12.98 -1.95
CA GLN A 184 -10.10 13.74 -3.08
C GLN A 184 -8.99 14.70 -2.66
N ARG A 185 -9.13 15.37 -1.52
CA ARG A 185 -8.12 16.29 -0.98
C ARG A 185 -6.84 15.56 -0.57
N PHE A 186 -6.95 14.38 0.06
CA PHE A 186 -5.78 13.54 0.35
C PHE A 186 -5.08 13.09 -0.95
N ILE A 187 -5.85 12.60 -1.94
CA ILE A 187 -5.29 12.19 -3.24
C ILE A 187 -4.58 13.38 -3.92
N ARG A 188 -5.09 14.61 -3.79
CA ARG A 188 -4.42 15.78 -4.36
C ARG A 188 -3.01 16.02 -3.81
N LEU A 189 -2.71 15.61 -2.57
CA LEU A 189 -1.35 15.70 -2.02
C LEU A 189 -0.31 14.88 -2.79
N THR A 190 -0.75 13.83 -3.52
CA THR A 190 0.15 13.04 -4.36
C THR A 190 0.72 13.83 -5.55
N GLU A 191 0.09 14.95 -5.90
CA GLU A 191 0.51 15.84 -6.98
C GLU A 191 1.54 16.90 -6.52
N LEU A 192 1.90 16.92 -5.24
CA LEU A 192 2.96 17.79 -4.74
C LEU A 192 4.34 17.26 -5.14
N VAL A 193 5.31 18.19 -5.30
CA VAL A 193 6.73 17.84 -5.39
C VAL A 193 7.23 17.34 -4.03
N GLU A 194 8.25 16.48 -4.05
CA GLU A 194 8.74 15.80 -2.84
C GLU A 194 9.05 16.75 -1.67
N PRO A 195 9.76 17.89 -1.83
CA PRO A 195 10.01 18.78 -0.70
C PRO A 195 8.74 19.35 -0.04
N LEU A 196 7.67 19.60 -0.82
CA LEU A 196 6.40 20.04 -0.27
C LEU A 196 5.67 18.90 0.46
N ARG A 197 5.75 17.67 -0.04
CA ARG A 197 5.20 16.51 0.66
C ARG A 197 5.86 16.31 2.03
N ASP A 198 7.18 16.40 2.08
CA ASP A 198 7.94 16.28 3.33
C ASP A 198 7.58 17.39 4.34
N MET A 199 7.27 18.61 3.86
CA MET A 199 6.75 19.69 4.72
C MET A 199 5.34 19.38 5.25
N VAL A 200 4.46 18.79 4.43
CA VAL A 200 3.11 18.38 4.86
C VAL A 200 3.18 17.27 5.90
N ASP A 201 4.05 16.32 5.69
CA ASP A 201 4.26 15.19 6.58
C ASP A 201 5.07 15.57 7.85
N GLY A 202 5.70 16.75 7.85
CA GLY A 202 6.50 17.24 8.98
C GLY A 202 7.77 16.44 9.23
N ILE A 203 8.34 15.83 8.18
CA ILE A 203 9.55 14.98 8.26
C ILE A 203 10.83 15.68 7.82
N ARG A 204 10.75 16.96 7.40
CA ARG A 204 11.94 17.74 7.06
C ARG A 204 12.82 17.99 8.27
N SER A 205 14.12 17.87 8.07
CA SER A 205 15.14 18.11 9.11
C SER A 205 15.20 19.58 9.56
N ASP A 206 14.78 20.53 8.68
CA ASP A 206 14.73 21.96 9.00
C ASP A 206 13.47 22.37 9.81
N GLY A 207 12.61 21.42 10.16
CA GLY A 207 11.40 21.63 10.94
C GLY A 207 10.28 22.39 10.24
N LYS A 208 10.46 22.79 8.97
CA LYS A 208 9.45 23.51 8.20
C LYS A 208 8.23 22.63 7.91
N LYS A 209 7.04 23.18 8.16
CA LYS A 209 5.77 22.47 7.97
C LYS A 209 4.78 23.29 7.19
N ILE A 210 3.96 22.61 6.38
CA ILE A 210 2.82 23.20 5.67
C ILE A 210 1.55 22.51 6.18
N ALA A 211 0.55 23.29 6.54
CA ALA A 211 -0.75 22.76 6.93
C ALA A 211 -1.46 22.10 5.73
N PHE A 212 -2.35 21.14 6.04
CA PHE A 212 -3.06 20.34 5.05
C PHE A 212 -3.80 21.18 3.99
N ASN A 213 -4.54 22.21 4.40
CA ASN A 213 -5.34 23.02 3.47
C ASN A 213 -4.48 23.81 2.47
N PRO A 214 -3.47 24.60 2.89
CA PRO A 214 -2.54 25.23 1.97
C PRO A 214 -1.82 24.22 1.04
N ALA A 215 -1.48 23.05 1.53
CA ALA A 215 -0.84 22.02 0.72
C ALA A 215 -1.75 21.52 -0.41
N VAL A 216 -3.04 21.36 -0.14
CA VAL A 216 -4.03 21.01 -1.18
C VAL A 216 -4.09 22.11 -2.25
N GLU A 217 -4.11 23.40 -1.86
CA GLU A 217 -4.09 24.52 -2.82
C GLU A 217 -2.80 24.52 -3.65
N LEU A 218 -1.64 24.34 -3.03
CA LEU A 218 -0.37 24.24 -3.76
C LEU A 218 -0.34 23.08 -4.76
N SER A 219 -1.09 22.01 -4.52
CA SER A 219 -1.17 20.86 -5.43
C SER A 219 -1.81 21.18 -6.79
N TYR A 220 -2.50 22.29 -6.94
CA TYR A 220 -3.07 22.77 -8.21
C TYR A 220 -2.09 23.56 -9.07
N LEU A 221 -0.94 23.97 -8.52
CA LEU A 221 0.11 24.65 -9.26
C LEU A 221 0.87 23.68 -10.15
N SER A 222 1.48 24.19 -11.23
CA SER A 222 2.44 23.43 -12.04
C SER A 222 3.65 23.03 -11.21
N LYS A 223 4.36 21.98 -11.62
CA LYS A 223 5.56 21.48 -10.88
C LYS A 223 6.64 22.57 -10.79
N GLU A 224 6.80 23.40 -11.83
CA GLU A 224 7.73 24.52 -11.83
C GLU A 224 7.34 25.56 -10.75
N ASN A 225 6.07 25.94 -10.68
CA ASN A 225 5.59 26.89 -9.68
C ASN A 225 5.70 26.33 -8.26
N GLN A 226 5.43 25.03 -8.06
CA GLN A 226 5.66 24.38 -6.78
C GLN A 226 7.13 24.44 -6.35
N GLN A 227 8.08 24.24 -7.29
CA GLN A 227 9.52 24.37 -7.03
C GLN A 227 9.92 25.81 -6.69
N LEU A 228 9.29 26.82 -7.32
CA LEU A 228 9.49 28.23 -6.94
C LEU A 228 9.02 28.51 -5.53
N VAL A 229 7.87 27.94 -5.12
CA VAL A 229 7.39 28.05 -3.74
C VAL A 229 8.40 27.44 -2.75
N VAL A 230 8.94 26.26 -3.05
CA VAL A 230 9.98 25.62 -2.21
C VAL A 230 11.19 26.57 -2.05
N LYS A 231 11.72 27.09 -3.16
CA LYS A 231 12.86 28.02 -3.14
C LYS A 231 12.57 29.27 -2.30
N ASN A 232 11.39 29.85 -2.42
CA ASN A 232 11.00 31.02 -1.63
C ASN A 232 10.91 30.71 -0.13
N ILE A 233 10.33 29.56 0.24
CA ILE A 233 10.28 29.10 1.64
C ILE A 233 11.70 28.90 2.19
N GLU A 234 12.63 28.39 1.41
CA GLU A 234 14.03 28.21 1.78
C GLU A 234 14.77 29.54 1.93
N ALA A 235 14.56 30.47 0.99
CA ALA A 235 15.20 31.79 1.01
C ALA A 235 14.75 32.66 2.20
N VAL A 236 13.47 32.66 2.55
CA VAL A 236 12.93 33.42 3.71
C VAL A 236 13.56 32.95 5.03
N SER A 237 13.81 31.66 5.17
CA SER A 237 14.51 31.12 6.37
C SER A 237 15.94 31.62 6.49
N TYR A 238 16.64 31.78 5.36
CA TYR A 238 18.02 32.26 5.34
C TYR A 238 18.13 33.71 5.73
N THR A 239 17.17 34.55 5.34
CA THR A 239 17.12 35.97 5.73
C THR A 239 16.85 36.15 7.21
N HIS A 240 16.00 35.32 7.84
CA HIS A 240 15.76 35.38 9.28
C HIS A 240 16.96 34.96 10.11
N LEU A 241 17.70 33.91 9.72
CA LEU A 241 18.92 33.51 10.40
C LEU A 241 20.01 34.61 10.34
N ARG A 242 20.16 35.27 9.18
CA ARG A 242 21.16 36.33 9.00
C ARG A 242 20.80 37.61 9.75
N ALA A 243 19.51 37.91 9.93
CA ALA A 243 19.05 39.05 10.74
C ALA A 243 19.37 38.85 12.22
N HIS A 244 19.31 37.65 12.75
CA HIS A 244 19.67 37.36 14.14
C HIS A 244 21.18 37.33 14.39
N GLU A 245 22.01 37.00 13.39
CA GLU A 245 23.47 37.05 13.50
C GLU A 245 24.00 38.50 13.50
N THR A 246 23.29 39.42 12.84
CA THR A 246 23.69 40.83 12.80
C THR A 246 23.24 41.65 14.02
N GLU A 247 22.33 41.15 14.84
CA GLU A 247 21.95 41.76 16.13
C GLU A 247 22.81 41.28 17.32
N ALA A 248 23.66 40.26 17.11
CA ALA A 248 24.53 39.69 18.16
C ALA A 248 25.98 40.25 18.15
N ASP A 249 26.36 41.04 17.15
CA ASP A 249 27.65 41.75 17.03
C ASP A 249 27.52 43.24 17.40
#